data_c878e434854ee5f894a14147fb96d7b1
#
_entry.id   c878e434854ee5f894a14147fb96d7b1
#
_cell.length_a   1.000
_cell.length_b   1.000
_cell.length_c   1.000
_cell.angle_alpha   90.00
_cell.angle_beta   90.00
_cell.angle_gamma   90.00
#
_symmetry.space_group_name_H-M   'P 1'
#
loop_
_entity.id
_entity.type
_entity.pdbx_description
1 polymer ?
#
loop_
_entity_poly.entity_id
_entity_poly.type
_entity_poly.pdbx_seq_one_letter_code
_entity_poly.pdbx_strand_id
1 'polypeptide(L)'
;MTPAATVSPRPTTPIDLLLKHDRPVPRYTSYPTAAAFHGGVSAADLEVQLARPTDAPLSLYVHVPFCRNACWFCGCNRITTGAGSKVVEPYLEALAAELELISRHSGQRRRLAQLHWGGGTPNYLTIPERRRLWELIERHFDLESDLEASIEVNPEALSRQDVMELRRLGFTRISFGIQDADPLVQKAVNRVVPVDQLRRAMGWMREAGFASVNVDLICGLPLQTPERFDATLALVQDLRPDRVSLFSFAYLPEQLPLQRKIAAEDLPSQRQRLQMLDSAAARLGGCGYDAIGMDHYALSGDSLAVAAREGRLHRNFQGYTTGGELELLGVGPTAISQFPGLFSQNQRDLKAYAASIAAGQLPVERGLVVSDPEVLERRELIRQVMCHFRVAIDPERYAAEWAALEDLADDGLVRLCQADGRGLVEVTAAGRWLIRTVAAVFDPSQRQAASGSRLI
;
A
#
# COMPACT_ATOMS: atom_id res chain seq x y z
N MET A 1 -33.07 9.55 -5.30
CA MET A 1 -32.02 10.10 -4.41
C MET A 1 -31.97 9.20 -3.18
N THR A 2 -31.05 8.23 -3.18
CA THR A 2 -30.80 7.34 -2.05
C THR A 2 -29.96 8.12 -1.03
N PRO A 3 -30.28 8.16 0.27
CA PRO A 3 -29.50 8.92 1.23
C PRO A 3 -28.08 8.35 1.32
N ALA A 4 -27.09 9.24 1.28
CA ALA A 4 -25.70 8.92 1.50
C ALA A 4 -25.55 8.20 2.85
N ALA A 5 -25.00 6.98 2.82
CA ALA A 5 -24.71 6.23 4.02
C ALA A 5 -23.66 7.01 4.83
N THR A 6 -24.08 7.65 5.90
CA THR A 6 -23.18 8.15 6.92
C THR A 6 -22.39 6.98 7.48
N VAL A 7 -21.07 7.01 7.30
CA VAL A 7 -20.17 6.01 7.88
C VAL A 7 -20.21 6.19 9.40
N SER A 8 -21.10 5.43 10.06
CA SER A 8 -21.17 5.38 11.52
C SER A 8 -19.84 4.87 12.09
N PRO A 9 -19.41 5.34 13.28
CA PRO A 9 -18.27 4.78 14.01
C PRO A 9 -18.45 3.26 14.14
N ARG A 10 -17.37 2.51 13.96
CA ARG A 10 -17.40 1.04 14.03
C ARG A 10 -17.94 0.62 15.43
N PRO A 11 -18.96 -0.24 15.49
CA PRO A 11 -19.33 -0.84 16.76
C PRO A 11 -18.18 -1.70 17.27
N THR A 12 -17.98 -1.70 18.59
CA THR A 12 -17.00 -2.57 19.26
C THR A 12 -17.32 -4.03 18.93
N THR A 13 -16.44 -4.67 18.15
CA THR A 13 -16.59 -6.08 17.83
C THR A 13 -16.06 -6.89 19.00
N PRO A 14 -16.78 -7.94 19.49
CA PRO A 14 -16.27 -8.79 20.54
C PRO A 14 -14.89 -9.36 20.19
N ILE A 15 -13.91 -9.14 21.06
CA ILE A 15 -12.52 -9.58 20.85
C ILE A 15 -12.46 -11.07 20.52
N ASP A 16 -13.28 -11.89 21.17
CA ASP A 16 -13.29 -13.33 20.97
C ASP A 16 -13.77 -13.73 19.56
N LEU A 17 -14.67 -12.93 18.93
CA LEU A 17 -15.08 -13.12 17.55
C LEU A 17 -13.92 -12.83 16.57
N LEU A 18 -13.17 -11.76 16.82
CA LEU A 18 -12.00 -11.44 16.00
C LEU A 18 -10.94 -12.54 16.12
N LEU A 19 -10.68 -13.03 17.32
CA LEU A 19 -9.73 -14.12 17.56
C LEU A 19 -10.16 -15.45 16.92
N LYS A 20 -11.48 -15.75 16.88
CA LYS A 20 -12.03 -16.94 16.21
C LYS A 20 -11.67 -16.97 14.72
N HIS A 21 -11.66 -15.81 14.07
CA HIS A 21 -11.45 -15.67 12.62
C HIS A 21 -10.04 -15.17 12.24
N ASP A 22 -9.13 -14.97 13.21
CA ASP A 22 -7.75 -14.57 12.96
C ASP A 22 -6.95 -15.73 12.38
N ARG A 23 -6.92 -15.81 11.07
CA ARG A 23 -6.14 -16.80 10.30
C ARG A 23 -5.18 -16.11 9.33
N PRO A 24 -4.09 -16.76 8.94
CA PRO A 24 -3.20 -16.24 7.90
C PRO A 24 -3.96 -16.11 6.58
N VAL A 25 -4.05 -14.90 6.04
CA VAL A 25 -4.67 -14.61 4.75
C VAL A 25 -3.87 -13.51 4.03
N PRO A 26 -3.89 -13.47 2.69
CA PRO A 26 -3.22 -12.44 1.91
C PRO A 26 -3.74 -11.04 2.24
N ARG A 27 -2.93 -10.03 1.96
CA ARG A 27 -3.37 -8.63 2.09
C ARG A 27 -4.24 -8.16 0.92
N TYR A 28 -4.35 -8.95 -0.14
CA TYR A 28 -5.10 -8.61 -1.36
C TYR A 28 -4.82 -7.19 -1.87
N THR A 29 -3.54 -6.80 -1.90
CA THR A 29 -3.09 -5.61 -2.62
C THR A 29 -3.30 -5.76 -4.12
N SER A 30 -3.38 -7.00 -4.58
CA SER A 30 -3.82 -7.42 -5.91
C SER A 30 -4.41 -8.83 -5.81
N TYR A 31 -5.09 -9.26 -6.86
CA TYR A 31 -5.43 -10.66 -7.07
C TYR A 31 -5.23 -11.02 -8.57
N PRO A 32 -4.52 -12.11 -8.89
CA PRO A 32 -3.74 -12.92 -7.95
C PRO A 32 -2.68 -12.13 -7.20
N THR A 33 -2.24 -12.66 -6.04
CA THR A 33 -1.26 -11.96 -5.19
C THR A 33 0.17 -12.16 -5.72
N ALA A 34 1.11 -11.29 -5.33
CA ALA A 34 2.52 -11.41 -5.72
C ALA A 34 3.19 -12.73 -5.27
N ALA A 35 2.58 -13.46 -4.33
CA ALA A 35 3.03 -14.80 -3.95
C ALA A 35 2.88 -15.83 -5.09
N ALA A 36 1.97 -15.57 -6.03
CA ALA A 36 1.76 -16.42 -7.22
C ALA A 36 2.73 -16.11 -8.37
N PHE A 37 3.56 -15.08 -8.26
CA PHE A 37 4.51 -14.72 -9.33
C PHE A 37 5.61 -15.77 -9.45
N HIS A 38 5.95 -16.11 -10.68
CA HIS A 38 6.95 -17.11 -11.03
C HIS A 38 7.88 -16.63 -12.16
N GLY A 39 8.99 -17.30 -12.37
CA GLY A 39 10.01 -16.94 -13.37
C GLY A 39 9.62 -17.25 -14.83
N GLY A 40 8.36 -17.65 -15.09
CA GLY A 40 7.89 -17.92 -16.45
C GLY A 40 7.46 -16.66 -17.23
N VAL A 41 7.45 -15.49 -16.57
CA VAL A 41 7.22 -14.18 -17.22
C VAL A 41 8.56 -13.50 -17.44
N SER A 42 8.75 -12.95 -18.62
CA SER A 42 10.03 -12.39 -19.11
C SER A 42 9.91 -10.92 -19.52
N ALA A 43 11.01 -10.32 -19.92
CA ALA A 43 11.04 -8.99 -20.54
C ALA A 43 10.13 -8.91 -21.76
N ALA A 44 10.11 -9.95 -22.61
CA ALA A 44 9.31 -9.97 -23.84
C ALA A 44 7.78 -9.86 -23.55
N ASP A 45 7.30 -10.44 -22.44
CA ASP A 45 5.89 -10.30 -22.06
C ASP A 45 5.54 -8.85 -21.72
N LEU A 46 6.43 -8.14 -21.01
CA LEU A 46 6.25 -6.73 -20.70
C LEU A 46 6.37 -5.85 -21.97
N GLU A 47 7.31 -6.13 -22.86
CA GLU A 47 7.50 -5.46 -24.14
C GLU A 47 6.23 -5.50 -24.99
N VAL A 48 5.57 -6.66 -25.07
CA VAL A 48 4.27 -6.83 -25.76
C VAL A 48 3.20 -5.90 -25.15
N GLN A 49 3.15 -5.75 -23.83
CA GLN A 49 2.19 -4.84 -23.19
C GLN A 49 2.52 -3.37 -23.47
N LEU A 50 3.80 -3.01 -23.42
CA LEU A 50 4.25 -1.63 -23.71
C LEU A 50 3.97 -1.24 -25.16
N ALA A 51 4.13 -2.17 -26.10
CA ALA A 51 3.91 -1.93 -27.55
C ALA A 51 2.43 -1.83 -27.93
N ARG A 52 1.49 -2.11 -27.02
CA ARG A 52 0.05 -1.97 -27.33
C ARG A 52 -0.31 -0.51 -27.60
N PRO A 53 -0.98 -0.22 -28.72
CA PRO A 53 -1.54 1.10 -28.96
C PRO A 53 -2.62 1.40 -27.90
N THR A 54 -2.46 2.49 -27.15
CA THR A 54 -3.44 2.91 -26.15
C THR A 54 -3.27 4.37 -25.80
N ASP A 55 -4.38 5.07 -25.64
CA ASP A 55 -4.43 6.44 -25.12
C ASP A 55 -4.71 6.47 -23.60
N ALA A 56 -4.85 5.29 -22.95
CA ALA A 56 -5.09 5.21 -21.53
C ALA A 56 -3.91 5.80 -20.74
N PRO A 57 -4.15 6.65 -19.75
CA PRO A 57 -3.09 7.19 -18.93
C PRO A 57 -2.47 6.12 -18.02
N LEU A 58 -1.25 6.40 -17.55
CA LEU A 58 -0.49 5.53 -16.66
C LEU A 58 -0.48 6.04 -15.22
N SER A 59 -0.30 5.12 -14.30
CA SER A 59 0.28 5.34 -12.98
C SER A 59 1.72 4.85 -12.99
N LEU A 60 2.70 5.70 -12.66
CA LEU A 60 4.12 5.34 -12.59
C LEU A 60 4.55 5.18 -11.13
N TYR A 61 5.13 4.02 -10.81
CA TYR A 61 5.79 3.78 -9.54
C TYR A 61 7.31 3.77 -9.71
N VAL A 62 8.02 4.58 -8.93
CA VAL A 62 9.48 4.61 -8.91
C VAL A 62 9.98 4.06 -7.59
N HIS A 63 10.72 2.96 -7.63
CA HIS A 63 11.30 2.35 -6.44
C HIS A 63 12.71 2.89 -6.15
N VAL A 64 12.83 3.73 -5.12
CA VAL A 64 14.12 4.24 -4.64
C VAL A 64 14.60 3.37 -3.48
N PRO A 65 15.61 2.49 -3.68
CA PRO A 65 15.92 1.43 -2.73
C PRO A 65 16.76 1.86 -1.52
N PHE A 66 17.11 3.12 -1.35
CA PHE A 66 18.10 3.56 -0.38
C PHE A 66 17.50 3.99 0.95
N CYS A 67 18.17 3.61 2.07
CA CYS A 67 17.88 4.08 3.43
C CYS A 67 19.20 4.41 4.15
N ARG A 68 19.18 5.43 5.02
CA ARG A 68 20.34 5.73 5.89
C ARG A 68 20.47 4.72 7.03
N ASN A 69 19.33 4.34 7.62
CA ASN A 69 19.24 3.40 8.73
C ASN A 69 18.31 2.23 8.40
N ALA A 70 18.58 1.09 8.99
CA ALA A 70 17.75 -0.10 8.85
C ALA A 70 16.77 -0.20 10.02
N CYS A 71 15.49 0.08 9.80
CA CYS A 71 14.44 -0.22 10.77
C CYS A 71 14.24 -1.73 10.87
N TRP A 72 14.16 -2.26 12.10
CA TRP A 72 14.12 -3.72 12.30
C TRP A 72 12.78 -4.35 11.91
N PHE A 73 11.70 -3.58 11.90
CA PHE A 73 10.38 -4.04 11.47
C PHE A 73 10.20 -4.14 9.95
N CYS A 74 11.09 -3.46 9.17
CA CYS A 74 10.83 -3.16 7.76
C CYS A 74 11.02 -4.36 6.84
N GLY A 75 9.99 -4.66 6.03
CA GLY A 75 9.99 -5.68 4.98
C GLY A 75 10.29 -5.17 3.56
N CYS A 76 10.51 -3.86 3.38
CA CYS A 76 10.77 -3.29 2.06
C CYS A 76 12.10 -3.77 1.48
N ASN A 77 12.16 -3.89 0.14
CA ASN A 77 13.41 -4.09 -0.57
C ASN A 77 14.26 -2.80 -0.49
N ARG A 78 15.31 -2.82 0.32
CA ARG A 78 16.13 -1.63 0.59
C ARG A 78 17.59 -1.96 0.73
N ILE A 79 18.41 -0.95 0.45
CA ILE A 79 19.86 -0.96 0.62
C ILE A 79 20.20 0.08 1.69
N THR A 80 20.74 -0.38 2.82
CA THR A 80 21.20 0.53 3.88
C THR A 80 22.59 1.01 3.56
N THR A 81 22.76 2.33 3.39
CA THR A 81 24.06 2.94 3.04
C THR A 81 24.16 4.35 3.61
N GLY A 82 25.40 4.79 3.90
CA GLY A 82 25.67 6.14 4.42
C GLY A 82 25.31 7.25 3.42
N ALA A 83 25.14 8.46 3.93
CA ALA A 83 24.95 9.64 3.10
C ALA A 83 26.15 9.85 2.16
N GLY A 84 25.87 10.29 0.91
CA GLY A 84 26.90 10.53 -0.10
C GLY A 84 27.49 9.24 -0.70
N SER A 85 26.80 8.12 -0.56
CA SER A 85 27.20 6.85 -1.14
C SER A 85 27.26 6.92 -2.66
N LYS A 86 28.36 6.36 -3.24
CA LYS A 86 28.57 6.27 -4.69
C LYS A 86 27.57 5.36 -5.42
N VAL A 87 26.64 4.73 -4.71
CA VAL A 87 25.65 3.79 -5.31
C VAL A 87 24.47 4.52 -5.99
N VAL A 88 24.24 5.80 -5.67
CA VAL A 88 23.10 6.57 -6.20
C VAL A 88 23.29 6.88 -7.68
N GLU A 89 24.48 7.32 -8.07
CA GLU A 89 24.74 7.68 -9.48
C GLU A 89 24.54 6.48 -10.44
N PRO A 90 25.14 5.30 -10.22
CA PRO A 90 24.88 4.13 -11.06
C PRO A 90 23.41 3.70 -11.07
N TYR A 91 22.69 3.89 -9.96
CA TYR A 91 21.25 3.63 -9.92
C TYR A 91 20.46 4.58 -10.82
N LEU A 92 20.75 5.88 -10.76
CA LEU A 92 20.07 6.88 -11.60
C LEU A 92 20.41 6.69 -13.10
N GLU A 93 21.63 6.28 -13.42
CA GLU A 93 22.00 5.91 -14.79
C GLU A 93 21.22 4.68 -15.28
N ALA A 94 21.14 3.63 -14.46
CA ALA A 94 20.36 2.43 -14.79
C ALA A 94 18.86 2.77 -14.95
N LEU A 95 18.30 3.61 -14.06
CA LEU A 95 16.90 4.01 -14.14
C LEU A 95 16.62 4.85 -15.40
N ALA A 96 17.56 5.74 -15.78
CA ALA A 96 17.45 6.50 -17.03
C ALA A 96 17.43 5.56 -18.26
N ALA A 97 18.29 4.55 -18.27
CA ALA A 97 18.32 3.57 -19.32
C ALA A 97 17.08 2.66 -19.36
N GLU A 98 16.51 2.31 -18.18
CA GLU A 98 15.21 1.59 -18.11
C GLU A 98 14.09 2.43 -18.74
N LEU A 99 13.99 3.72 -18.39
CA LEU A 99 12.99 4.62 -18.97
C LEU A 99 13.15 4.77 -20.50
N GLU A 100 14.38 4.80 -20.98
CA GLU A 100 14.68 4.82 -22.41
C GLU A 100 14.24 3.52 -23.12
N LEU A 101 14.47 2.35 -22.49
CA LEU A 101 13.99 1.05 -22.99
C LEU A 101 12.48 1.03 -23.06
N ILE A 102 11.80 1.45 -21.99
CA ILE A 102 10.33 1.55 -21.93
C ILE A 102 9.80 2.44 -23.05
N SER A 103 10.37 3.63 -23.25
CA SER A 103 9.95 4.55 -24.31
C SER A 103 10.12 3.97 -25.69
N ARG A 104 11.21 3.24 -25.95
CA ARG A 104 11.45 2.57 -27.24
C ARG A 104 10.42 1.49 -27.52
N HIS A 105 10.06 0.67 -26.53
CA HIS A 105 9.05 -0.37 -26.69
C HIS A 105 7.63 0.21 -26.81
N SER A 106 7.32 1.30 -26.10
CA SER A 106 6.02 1.97 -26.21
C SER A 106 5.81 2.63 -27.58
N GLY A 107 6.89 3.05 -28.26
CA GLY A 107 6.82 3.78 -29.53
C GLY A 107 6.11 5.14 -29.46
N GLN A 108 5.64 5.55 -28.29
CA GLN A 108 4.96 6.82 -28.02
C GLN A 108 5.20 7.27 -26.58
N ARG A 109 5.10 8.58 -26.35
CA ARG A 109 5.04 9.10 -24.99
C ARG A 109 3.66 8.84 -24.39
N ARG A 110 3.61 8.16 -23.25
CA ARG A 110 2.36 7.86 -22.56
C ARG A 110 2.00 9.02 -21.61
N ARG A 111 0.70 9.34 -21.51
CA ARG A 111 0.18 10.28 -20.53
C ARG A 111 0.33 9.72 -19.13
N LEU A 112 0.77 10.55 -18.19
CA LEU A 112 0.99 10.19 -16.79
C LEU A 112 0.00 10.94 -15.90
N ALA A 113 -0.98 10.21 -15.34
CA ALA A 113 -2.01 10.74 -14.44
C ALA A 113 -1.63 10.56 -12.96
N GLN A 114 -0.84 9.54 -12.65
CA GLN A 114 -0.35 9.33 -11.28
C GLN A 114 1.14 9.02 -11.26
N LEU A 115 1.85 9.57 -10.26
CA LEU A 115 3.26 9.30 -9.98
C LEU A 115 3.44 9.00 -8.49
N HIS A 116 4.13 7.91 -8.18
CA HIS A 116 4.49 7.59 -6.80
C HIS A 116 5.96 7.23 -6.67
N TRP A 117 6.69 7.92 -5.78
CA TRP A 117 8.04 7.54 -5.38
C TRP A 117 7.99 6.89 -4.00
N GLY A 118 8.44 5.64 -3.93
CA GLY A 118 8.42 4.86 -2.70
C GLY A 118 9.60 3.90 -2.59
N GLY A 119 9.46 2.91 -1.71
CA GLY A 119 10.41 1.80 -1.57
C GLY A 119 11.24 1.80 -0.32
N GLY A 120 12.49 2.23 -0.38
CA GLY A 120 13.35 2.46 0.78
C GLY A 120 13.01 3.80 1.43
N THR A 121 13.63 4.87 0.92
CA THR A 121 13.42 6.23 1.40
C THR A 121 13.73 7.22 0.27
N PRO A 122 12.76 7.67 -0.51
CA PRO A 122 13.01 8.55 -1.65
C PRO A 122 13.71 9.87 -1.32
N ASN A 123 13.49 10.44 -0.13
CA ASN A 123 14.23 11.61 0.32
C ASN A 123 15.68 11.30 0.81
N TYR A 124 16.15 10.07 0.59
CA TYR A 124 17.59 9.76 0.62
C TYR A 124 18.33 10.49 -0.50
N LEU A 125 17.72 10.61 -1.67
CA LEU A 125 18.25 11.38 -2.80
C LEU A 125 18.40 12.86 -2.40
N THR A 126 19.52 13.44 -2.79
CA THR A 126 19.75 14.89 -2.65
C THR A 126 18.82 15.71 -3.55
N ILE A 127 18.69 17.00 -3.32
CA ILE A 127 17.88 17.89 -4.16
C ILE A 127 18.28 17.81 -5.65
N PRO A 128 19.58 17.89 -6.03
CA PRO A 128 19.96 17.73 -7.44
C PRO A 128 19.60 16.37 -8.04
N GLU A 129 19.74 15.28 -7.28
CA GLU A 129 19.38 13.93 -7.74
C GLU A 129 17.87 13.78 -7.92
N ARG A 130 17.06 14.38 -7.05
CA ARG A 130 15.59 14.42 -7.19
C ARG A 130 15.14 15.21 -8.42
N ARG A 131 15.78 16.36 -8.69
CA ARG A 131 15.53 17.14 -9.91
C ARG A 131 15.85 16.34 -11.15
N ARG A 132 17.02 15.70 -11.19
CA ARG A 132 17.43 14.86 -12.31
C ARG A 132 16.43 13.71 -12.55
N LEU A 133 15.96 13.06 -11.50
CA LEU A 133 14.96 11.98 -11.62
C LEU A 133 13.62 12.53 -12.15
N TRP A 134 13.19 13.69 -11.69
CA TRP A 134 11.98 14.35 -12.18
C TRP A 134 12.10 14.70 -13.66
N GLU A 135 13.20 15.33 -14.07
CA GLU A 135 13.50 15.67 -15.47
C GLU A 135 13.55 14.43 -16.38
N LEU A 136 14.05 13.29 -15.86
CA LEU A 136 14.00 12.02 -16.60
C LEU A 136 12.55 11.58 -16.84
N ILE A 137 11.68 11.69 -15.84
CA ILE A 137 10.26 11.34 -15.98
C ILE A 137 9.60 12.27 -17.00
N GLU A 138 9.79 13.58 -16.89
CA GLU A 138 9.25 14.57 -17.85
C GLU A 138 9.72 14.34 -19.29
N ARG A 139 10.92 13.80 -19.48
CA ARG A 139 11.46 13.48 -20.81
C ARG A 139 10.72 12.31 -21.45
N HIS A 140 10.28 11.33 -20.68
CA HIS A 140 9.73 10.08 -21.20
C HIS A 140 8.20 10.00 -21.17
N PHE A 141 7.55 10.85 -20.37
CA PHE A 141 6.09 10.85 -20.22
C PHE A 141 5.50 12.25 -20.44
N ASP A 142 4.24 12.30 -20.86
CA ASP A 142 3.46 13.52 -20.90
C ASP A 142 2.68 13.66 -19.59
N LEU A 143 3.14 14.56 -18.71
CA LEU A 143 2.51 14.79 -17.41
C LEU A 143 1.16 15.47 -17.60
N GLU A 144 0.09 14.90 -17.03
CA GLU A 144 -1.22 15.54 -17.03
C GLU A 144 -1.24 16.79 -16.13
N SER A 145 -2.05 17.78 -16.49
CA SER A 145 -2.13 19.04 -15.73
C SER A 145 -2.62 18.88 -14.30
N ASP A 146 -3.35 17.81 -14.03
CA ASP A 146 -3.88 17.40 -12.73
C ASP A 146 -3.16 16.17 -12.15
N LEU A 147 -1.92 15.92 -12.58
CA LEU A 147 -1.07 14.82 -12.10
C LEU A 147 -1.13 14.68 -10.58
N GLU A 148 -1.56 13.53 -10.10
CA GLU A 148 -1.45 13.16 -8.70
C GLU A 148 -0.05 12.61 -8.40
N ALA A 149 0.88 13.45 -7.97
CA ALA A 149 2.23 13.05 -7.63
C ALA A 149 2.38 12.87 -6.11
N SER A 150 2.85 11.71 -5.67
CA SER A 150 3.03 11.35 -4.27
C SER A 150 4.43 10.82 -3.97
N ILE A 151 4.91 11.05 -2.75
CA ILE A 151 6.23 10.63 -2.30
C ILE A 151 6.22 10.15 -0.84
N GLU A 152 6.95 9.07 -0.56
CA GLU A 152 7.25 8.62 0.79
C GLU A 152 8.53 9.29 1.31
N VAL A 153 8.53 9.77 2.55
CA VAL A 153 9.70 10.39 3.16
C VAL A 153 9.98 9.86 4.56
N ASN A 154 11.26 9.83 4.91
CA ASN A 154 11.68 9.63 6.30
C ASN A 154 11.82 11.00 6.99
N PRO A 155 11.00 11.28 8.03
CA PRO A 155 11.03 12.58 8.72
C PRO A 155 12.32 12.83 9.51
N GLU A 156 13.11 11.79 9.85
CA GLU A 156 14.37 11.92 10.58
C GLU A 156 15.36 12.86 9.86
N ALA A 157 15.45 12.73 8.54
CA ALA A 157 16.40 13.48 7.71
C ALA A 157 15.72 14.54 6.82
N LEU A 158 14.49 14.91 7.13
CA LEU A 158 13.73 15.87 6.34
C LEU A 158 13.99 17.29 6.84
N SER A 159 14.31 18.19 5.94
CA SER A 159 14.44 19.64 6.19
C SER A 159 13.29 20.42 5.54
N ARG A 160 13.09 21.68 5.98
CA ARG A 160 12.14 22.60 5.34
C ARG A 160 12.46 22.80 3.85
N GLN A 161 13.77 22.92 3.52
CA GLN A 161 14.20 23.06 2.13
C GLN A 161 13.80 21.85 1.27
N ASP A 162 13.96 20.63 1.80
CA ASP A 162 13.52 19.39 1.10
C ASP A 162 12.02 19.42 0.80
N VAL A 163 11.19 19.79 1.77
CA VAL A 163 9.73 19.83 1.62
C VAL A 163 9.31 20.87 0.56
N MET A 164 9.89 22.09 0.64
CA MET A 164 9.61 23.13 -0.35
C MET A 164 10.04 22.72 -1.75
N GLU A 165 11.17 22.04 -1.89
CA GLU A 165 11.65 21.55 -3.19
C GLU A 165 10.76 20.45 -3.76
N LEU A 166 10.34 19.48 -2.94
CA LEU A 166 9.40 18.45 -3.38
C LEU A 166 8.10 19.08 -3.91
N ARG A 167 7.58 20.10 -3.24
CA ARG A 167 6.40 20.81 -3.72
C ARG A 167 6.63 21.55 -5.04
N ARG A 168 7.84 22.14 -5.24
CA ARG A 168 8.22 22.80 -6.51
C ARG A 168 8.35 21.83 -7.66
N LEU A 169 8.84 20.60 -7.40
CA LEU A 169 8.91 19.54 -8.41
C LEU A 169 7.52 19.12 -8.91
N GLY A 170 6.45 19.36 -8.13
CA GLY A 170 5.09 19.00 -8.54
C GLY A 170 4.43 17.98 -7.63
N PHE A 171 5.09 17.49 -6.57
CA PHE A 171 4.44 16.57 -5.64
C PHE A 171 3.28 17.28 -4.93
N THR A 172 2.09 16.67 -5.02
CA THR A 172 0.86 17.15 -4.39
C THR A 172 0.53 16.42 -3.10
N ARG A 173 1.10 15.22 -2.91
CA ARG A 173 0.86 14.33 -1.77
C ARG A 173 2.18 13.86 -1.18
N ILE A 174 2.21 13.71 0.14
CA ILE A 174 3.39 13.25 0.86
C ILE A 174 2.99 12.30 1.99
N SER A 175 3.75 11.21 2.15
CA SER A 175 3.59 10.27 3.26
C SER A 175 4.85 10.22 4.10
N PHE A 176 4.71 10.16 5.43
CA PHE A 176 5.84 9.92 6.31
C PHE A 176 5.52 8.94 7.45
N GLY A 177 6.49 8.06 7.70
CA GLY A 177 6.35 7.05 8.75
C GLY A 177 6.65 7.63 10.13
N ILE A 178 5.62 7.77 10.99
CA ILE A 178 5.76 7.97 12.43
C ILE A 178 6.04 6.61 13.08
N GLN A 179 5.28 5.60 12.71
CA GLN A 179 5.24 4.24 13.21
C GLN A 179 4.76 4.18 14.66
N ASP A 180 5.49 4.78 15.58
CA ASP A 180 5.15 5.02 16.97
C ASP A 180 5.90 6.26 17.49
N ALA A 181 5.33 7.00 18.45
CA ALA A 181 5.94 8.18 19.05
C ALA A 181 6.63 7.89 20.39
N ASP A 182 6.41 6.73 21.00
CA ASP A 182 7.03 6.35 22.27
C ASP A 182 8.54 6.08 22.08
N PRO A 183 9.45 6.76 22.82
CA PRO A 183 10.88 6.60 22.65
C PRO A 183 11.41 5.17 22.90
N LEU A 184 10.74 4.38 23.76
CA LEU A 184 11.14 3.00 24.05
C LEU A 184 10.80 2.10 22.86
N VAL A 185 9.59 2.24 22.32
CA VAL A 185 9.16 1.53 21.10
C VAL A 185 10.07 1.89 19.93
N GLN A 186 10.33 3.17 19.69
CA GLN A 186 11.21 3.65 18.62
C GLN A 186 12.62 3.04 18.70
N LYS A 187 13.19 2.97 19.91
CA LYS A 187 14.52 2.36 20.15
C LYS A 187 14.48 0.84 19.88
N ALA A 188 13.42 0.16 20.32
CA ALA A 188 13.26 -1.28 20.17
C ALA A 188 13.13 -1.72 18.69
N VAL A 189 12.87 -0.79 17.77
CA VAL A 189 12.77 -1.06 16.34
C VAL A 189 13.81 -0.31 15.49
N ASN A 190 14.79 0.33 16.12
CA ASN A 190 15.82 1.14 15.48
C ASN A 190 15.25 2.24 14.56
N ARG A 191 14.21 2.96 15.02
CA ARG A 191 13.58 4.07 14.31
C ARG A 191 13.26 5.21 15.27
N VAL A 192 14.25 6.06 15.54
CA VAL A 192 14.12 7.15 16.53
C VAL A 192 13.88 8.47 15.80
N VAL A 193 12.69 9.05 15.99
CA VAL A 193 12.33 10.36 15.47
C VAL A 193 11.70 11.19 16.60
N PRO A 194 12.33 12.26 17.07
CA PRO A 194 11.78 13.11 18.14
C PRO A 194 10.42 13.70 17.72
N VAL A 195 9.49 13.81 18.67
CA VAL A 195 8.14 14.38 18.44
C VAL A 195 8.21 15.79 17.85
N ASP A 196 9.15 16.62 18.32
CA ASP A 196 9.33 17.97 17.77
C ASP A 196 9.75 17.96 16.30
N GLN A 197 10.50 16.95 15.85
CA GLN A 197 10.83 16.79 14.44
C GLN A 197 9.59 16.40 13.63
N LEU A 198 8.72 15.54 14.16
CA LEU A 198 7.44 15.19 13.53
C LEU A 198 6.52 16.40 13.38
N ARG A 199 6.43 17.24 14.44
CA ARG A 199 5.66 18.50 14.42
C ARG A 199 6.22 19.49 13.39
N ARG A 200 7.55 19.67 13.35
CA ARG A 200 8.20 20.54 12.35
C ARG A 200 7.92 20.02 10.92
N ALA A 201 8.10 18.72 10.68
CA ALA A 201 7.86 18.13 9.37
C ALA A 201 6.42 18.38 8.89
N MET A 202 5.43 18.13 9.75
CA MET A 202 4.02 18.41 9.44
C MET A 202 3.81 19.92 9.15
N GLY A 203 4.38 20.80 9.96
CA GLY A 203 4.30 22.25 9.74
C GLY A 203 4.85 22.67 8.39
N TRP A 204 6.01 22.14 7.97
CA TRP A 204 6.60 22.42 6.66
C TRP A 204 5.76 21.90 5.49
N MET A 205 5.14 20.73 5.65
CA MET A 205 4.25 20.15 4.62
C MET A 205 2.98 21.01 4.44
N ARG A 206 2.40 21.50 5.55
CA ARG A 206 1.26 22.44 5.51
C ARG A 206 1.65 23.78 4.91
N GLU A 207 2.80 24.35 5.30
CA GLU A 207 3.35 25.58 4.76
C GLU A 207 3.59 25.48 3.25
N ALA A 208 4.11 24.35 2.77
CA ALA A 208 4.36 24.09 1.36
C ALA A 208 3.06 23.89 0.54
N GLY A 209 1.93 23.68 1.18
CA GLY A 209 0.63 23.50 0.52
C GLY A 209 0.47 22.14 -0.15
N PHE A 210 0.92 21.05 0.52
CA PHE A 210 0.57 19.69 0.08
C PHE A 210 -0.93 19.48 0.24
N ALA A 211 -1.57 18.96 -0.80
CA ALA A 211 -3.01 18.72 -0.83
C ALA A 211 -3.43 17.57 0.10
N SER A 212 -2.56 16.59 0.33
CA SER A 212 -2.80 15.50 1.26
C SER A 212 -1.50 15.03 1.91
N VAL A 213 -1.49 14.97 3.24
CA VAL A 213 -0.39 14.45 4.05
C VAL A 213 -0.87 13.17 4.72
N ASN A 214 -0.17 12.06 4.46
CA ASN A 214 -0.42 10.79 5.12
C ASN A 214 0.61 10.53 6.21
N VAL A 215 0.19 9.89 7.30
CA VAL A 215 1.11 9.33 8.29
C VAL A 215 0.92 7.82 8.39
N ASP A 216 2.04 7.09 8.49
CA ASP A 216 2.02 5.66 8.71
C ASP A 216 2.30 5.34 10.17
N LEU A 217 1.44 4.50 10.76
CA LEU A 217 1.56 3.94 12.11
C LEU A 217 1.67 2.42 12.02
N ILE A 218 2.29 1.81 13.02
CA ILE A 218 2.35 0.36 13.15
C ILE A 218 1.84 -0.03 14.53
N CYS A 219 0.80 -0.84 14.58
CA CYS A 219 0.29 -1.48 15.77
C CYS A 219 0.91 -2.86 15.93
N GLY A 220 1.35 -3.21 17.13
CA GLY A 220 1.96 -4.51 17.43
C GLY A 220 3.48 -4.52 17.48
N LEU A 221 4.14 -3.36 17.49
CA LEU A 221 5.59 -3.22 17.67
C LEU A 221 6.02 -3.65 19.09
N PRO A 222 7.29 -4.08 19.28
CA PRO A 222 7.79 -4.44 20.60
C PRO A 222 7.66 -3.30 21.60
N LEU A 223 7.38 -3.63 22.85
CA LEU A 223 7.16 -2.72 23.99
C LEU A 223 5.94 -1.79 23.85
N GLN A 224 5.13 -1.90 22.81
CA GLN A 224 3.85 -1.21 22.75
C GLN A 224 2.90 -1.73 23.82
N THR A 225 2.19 -0.80 24.48
CA THR A 225 1.03 -1.07 25.33
C THR A 225 -0.13 -0.18 24.88
N PRO A 226 -1.38 -0.49 25.27
CA PRO A 226 -2.51 0.39 24.94
C PRO A 226 -2.27 1.85 25.39
N GLU A 227 -1.67 2.09 26.55
CA GLU A 227 -1.40 3.43 27.10
C GLU A 227 -0.33 4.18 26.27
N ARG A 228 0.77 3.50 25.88
CA ARG A 228 1.82 4.10 25.04
C ARG A 228 1.31 4.42 23.65
N PHE A 229 0.54 3.49 23.07
CA PHE A 229 -0.03 3.69 21.75
C PHE A 229 -1.10 4.79 21.75
N ASP A 230 -1.84 4.95 22.84
CA ASP A 230 -2.79 6.06 23.01
C ASP A 230 -2.11 7.43 23.01
N ALA A 231 -0.90 7.54 23.56
CA ALA A 231 -0.07 8.76 23.44
C ALA A 231 0.36 9.04 21.99
N THR A 232 0.68 7.99 21.22
CA THR A 232 0.96 8.12 19.77
C THR A 232 -0.28 8.60 19.01
N LEU A 233 -1.46 8.05 19.32
CA LEU A 233 -2.72 8.50 18.72
C LEU A 233 -3.08 9.94 19.08
N ALA A 234 -2.77 10.39 20.32
CA ALA A 234 -2.95 11.78 20.72
C ALA A 234 -2.05 12.72 19.89
N LEU A 235 -0.80 12.35 19.62
CA LEU A 235 0.07 13.10 18.73
C LEU A 235 -0.51 13.15 17.30
N VAL A 236 -1.01 12.05 16.76
CA VAL A 236 -1.62 12.02 15.43
C VAL A 236 -2.84 12.94 15.36
N GLN A 237 -3.67 12.95 16.41
CA GLN A 237 -4.80 13.88 16.52
C GLN A 237 -4.35 15.34 16.50
N ASP A 238 -3.27 15.68 17.21
CA ASP A 238 -2.63 17.00 17.24
C ASP A 238 -2.11 17.40 15.85
N LEU A 239 -1.37 16.52 15.19
CA LEU A 239 -0.82 16.74 13.85
C LEU A 239 -1.90 16.85 12.77
N ARG A 240 -3.04 16.22 12.98
CA ARG A 240 -4.20 16.20 12.07
C ARG A 240 -3.79 15.96 10.60
N PRO A 241 -3.16 14.83 10.26
CA PRO A 241 -2.89 14.49 8.86
C PRO A 241 -4.20 14.31 8.08
N ASP A 242 -4.13 14.35 6.75
CA ASP A 242 -5.32 14.11 5.91
C ASP A 242 -5.65 12.61 5.85
N ARG A 243 -4.62 11.75 5.98
CA ARG A 243 -4.73 10.30 5.99
C ARG A 243 -3.88 9.66 7.08
N VAL A 244 -4.33 8.52 7.53
CA VAL A 244 -3.60 7.65 8.47
C VAL A 244 -3.62 6.23 7.93
N SER A 245 -2.43 5.63 7.76
CA SER A 245 -2.27 4.20 7.48
C SER A 245 -1.84 3.51 8.78
N LEU A 246 -2.70 2.66 9.33
CA LEU A 246 -2.46 1.96 10.58
C LEU A 246 -2.21 0.48 10.32
N PHE A 247 -0.95 0.12 10.09
CA PHE A 247 -0.57 -1.25 9.76
C PHE A 247 -0.46 -2.14 11.01
N SER A 248 -0.92 -3.39 10.91
CA SER A 248 -0.58 -4.42 11.89
C SER A 248 0.82 -4.96 11.63
N PHE A 249 1.65 -5.03 12.68
CA PHE A 249 3.01 -5.55 12.58
C PHE A 249 2.99 -7.06 12.30
N ALA A 250 3.64 -7.47 11.21
CA ALA A 250 3.87 -8.86 10.89
C ALA A 250 5.29 -9.27 11.33
N TYR A 251 5.38 -10.08 12.38
CA TYR A 251 6.64 -10.62 12.87
C TYR A 251 7.01 -11.89 12.11
N LEU A 252 7.99 -11.81 11.21
CA LEU A 252 8.40 -12.86 10.28
C LEU A 252 9.94 -13.01 10.28
N PRO A 253 10.59 -13.33 11.40
CA PRO A 253 12.04 -13.31 11.54
C PRO A 253 12.78 -14.32 10.64
N GLU A 254 12.07 -15.39 10.19
CA GLU A 254 12.62 -16.36 9.25
C GLU A 254 12.74 -15.80 7.81
N GLN A 255 11.83 -14.89 7.43
CA GLN A 255 11.80 -14.26 6.11
C GLN A 255 12.52 -12.91 6.11
N LEU A 256 12.51 -12.20 7.23
CA LEU A 256 13.04 -10.85 7.43
C LEU A 256 14.14 -10.86 8.50
N PRO A 257 15.40 -11.13 8.13
CA PRO A 257 16.49 -11.37 9.09
C PRO A 257 16.72 -10.25 10.11
N LEU A 258 16.40 -8.98 9.77
CA LEU A 258 16.52 -7.86 10.71
C LEU A 258 15.52 -7.95 11.87
N GLN A 259 14.38 -8.61 11.67
CA GLN A 259 13.40 -8.81 12.73
C GLN A 259 13.91 -9.75 13.84
N ARG A 260 14.96 -10.54 13.61
CA ARG A 260 15.64 -11.33 14.66
C ARG A 260 16.28 -10.47 15.75
N LYS A 261 16.42 -9.16 15.52
CA LYS A 261 16.87 -8.19 16.54
C LYS A 261 15.75 -7.73 17.47
N ILE A 262 14.51 -8.06 17.16
CA ILE A 262 13.33 -7.77 17.98
C ILE A 262 13.15 -8.96 18.92
N ALA A 263 13.09 -8.70 20.23
CA ALA A 263 12.80 -9.71 21.22
C ALA A 263 11.31 -10.10 21.13
N ALA A 264 11.03 -11.38 20.90
CA ALA A 264 9.65 -11.85 20.70
C ALA A 264 8.79 -11.69 21.95
N GLU A 265 9.40 -11.78 23.13
CA GLU A 265 8.77 -11.57 24.43
C GLU A 265 8.31 -10.13 24.67
N ASP A 266 8.87 -9.15 23.96
CA ASP A 266 8.47 -7.75 24.02
C ASP A 266 7.25 -7.43 23.15
N LEU A 267 6.80 -8.37 22.32
CA LEU A 267 5.64 -8.15 21.45
C LEU A 267 4.34 -8.16 22.26
N PRO A 268 3.42 -7.22 21.98
CA PRO A 268 2.12 -7.21 22.65
C PRO A 268 1.31 -8.46 22.28
N SER A 269 0.53 -8.95 23.24
CA SER A 269 -0.42 -10.05 23.02
C SER A 269 -1.47 -9.65 21.96
N GLN A 270 -2.12 -10.64 21.34
CA GLN A 270 -3.21 -10.40 20.40
C GLN A 270 -4.32 -9.53 21.01
N ARG A 271 -4.68 -9.76 22.28
CA ARG A 271 -5.68 -8.96 22.99
C ARG A 271 -5.26 -7.48 23.11
N GLN A 272 -4.00 -7.21 23.45
CA GLN A 272 -3.48 -5.83 23.50
C GLN A 272 -3.47 -5.18 22.12
N ARG A 273 -3.10 -5.91 21.07
CA ARG A 273 -3.16 -5.38 19.68
C ARG A 273 -4.59 -4.99 19.30
N LEU A 274 -5.56 -5.84 19.62
CA LEU A 274 -6.98 -5.52 19.37
C LEU A 274 -7.45 -4.30 20.13
N GLN A 275 -7.06 -4.17 21.42
CA GLN A 275 -7.38 -2.99 22.21
C GLN A 275 -6.80 -1.71 21.59
N MET A 276 -5.54 -1.75 21.13
CA MET A 276 -4.90 -0.62 20.45
C MET A 276 -5.60 -0.26 19.13
N LEU A 277 -5.96 -1.26 18.31
CA LEU A 277 -6.67 -1.06 17.05
C LEU A 277 -8.08 -0.49 17.27
N ASP A 278 -8.81 -0.98 18.27
CA ASP A 278 -10.15 -0.50 18.61
C ASP A 278 -10.09 0.96 19.12
N SER A 279 -9.14 1.27 20.03
CA SER A 279 -8.87 2.62 20.50
C SER A 279 -8.55 3.57 19.33
N ALA A 280 -7.70 3.12 18.39
CA ALA A 280 -7.36 3.91 17.21
C ALA A 280 -8.58 4.20 16.33
N ALA A 281 -9.40 3.18 16.06
CA ALA A 281 -10.60 3.35 15.24
C ALA A 281 -11.62 4.30 15.91
N ALA A 282 -11.84 4.18 17.21
CA ALA A 282 -12.72 5.05 17.97
C ALA A 282 -12.22 6.51 17.97
N ARG A 283 -10.92 6.70 18.24
CA ARG A 283 -10.30 8.04 18.28
C ARG A 283 -10.30 8.71 16.92
N LEU A 284 -9.84 8.00 15.87
CA LEU A 284 -9.82 8.55 14.51
C LEU A 284 -11.22 8.87 14.02
N GLY A 285 -12.20 7.97 14.25
CA GLY A 285 -13.60 8.23 13.93
C GLY A 285 -14.17 9.45 14.65
N GLY A 286 -13.85 9.61 15.95
CA GLY A 286 -14.24 10.81 16.74
C GLY A 286 -13.58 12.10 16.27
N CYS A 287 -12.48 12.02 15.52
CA CYS A 287 -11.77 13.17 14.92
C CYS A 287 -12.18 13.47 13.46
N GLY A 288 -13.19 12.78 12.92
CA GLY A 288 -13.75 13.02 11.58
C GLY A 288 -13.02 12.28 10.47
N TYR A 289 -12.33 11.18 10.78
CA TYR A 289 -11.77 10.27 9.77
C TYR A 289 -12.77 9.17 9.43
N ASP A 290 -12.96 8.96 8.14
CA ASP A 290 -13.65 7.79 7.60
C ASP A 290 -12.70 6.60 7.54
N ALA A 291 -13.16 5.41 7.94
CA ALA A 291 -12.43 4.17 7.71
C ALA A 291 -12.60 3.76 6.24
N ILE A 292 -11.55 3.90 5.46
CA ILE A 292 -11.55 3.65 4.02
C ILE A 292 -11.59 2.15 3.72
N GLY A 293 -10.78 1.39 4.42
CA GLY A 293 -10.69 -0.06 4.31
C GLY A 293 -9.47 -0.58 5.02
N MET A 294 -9.44 -1.87 5.36
CA MET A 294 -8.35 -2.47 6.12
C MET A 294 -7.81 -1.53 7.22
N ASP A 295 -6.62 -1.02 6.96
CA ASP A 295 -5.77 -0.21 7.84
C ASP A 295 -5.70 1.29 7.44
N HIS A 296 -6.58 1.76 6.53
CA HIS A 296 -6.54 3.13 6.03
C HIS A 296 -7.71 3.96 6.54
N TYR A 297 -7.38 5.18 6.98
CA TYR A 297 -8.31 6.20 7.42
C TYR A 297 -8.03 7.51 6.68
N ALA A 298 -9.07 8.27 6.34
CA ALA A 298 -8.93 9.57 5.69
C ALA A 298 -9.97 10.55 6.22
N LEU A 299 -9.64 11.84 6.29
CA LEU A 299 -10.62 12.88 6.57
C LEU A 299 -11.76 12.82 5.53
N SER A 300 -12.99 13.08 5.94
CA SER A 300 -14.18 12.91 5.08
C SER A 300 -14.14 13.75 3.79
N GLY A 301 -13.33 14.83 3.74
CA GLY A 301 -13.10 15.63 2.54
C GLY A 301 -11.97 15.13 1.63
N ASP A 302 -11.16 14.16 2.06
CA ASP A 302 -10.07 13.61 1.26
C ASP A 302 -10.60 12.80 0.07
N SER A 303 -9.85 12.80 -1.04
CA SER A 303 -10.25 12.12 -2.28
C SER A 303 -10.51 10.62 -2.12
N LEU A 304 -9.80 9.92 -1.22
CA LEU A 304 -10.09 8.50 -0.93
C LEU A 304 -11.43 8.32 -0.23
N ALA A 305 -11.76 9.18 0.73
CA ALA A 305 -13.04 9.11 1.44
C ALA A 305 -14.22 9.44 0.50
N VAL A 306 -14.03 10.43 -0.38
CA VAL A 306 -15.02 10.76 -1.42
C VAL A 306 -15.19 9.58 -2.37
N ALA A 307 -14.09 9.02 -2.91
CA ALA A 307 -14.13 7.87 -3.82
C ALA A 307 -14.77 6.63 -3.18
N ALA A 308 -14.51 6.38 -1.89
CA ALA A 308 -15.14 5.29 -1.15
C ALA A 308 -16.67 5.45 -1.07
N ARG A 309 -17.18 6.66 -0.76
CA ARG A 309 -18.61 6.94 -0.71
C ARG A 309 -19.30 6.86 -2.08
N GLU A 310 -18.58 7.22 -3.13
CA GLU A 310 -19.07 7.19 -4.51
C GLU A 310 -18.90 5.84 -5.21
N GLY A 311 -18.31 4.83 -4.53
CA GLY A 311 -18.09 3.52 -5.11
C GLY A 311 -17.00 3.50 -6.19
N ARG A 312 -16.10 4.49 -6.21
CA ARG A 312 -14.99 4.63 -7.15
C ARG A 312 -13.63 4.25 -6.56
N LEU A 313 -13.62 3.72 -5.34
CA LEU A 313 -12.38 3.30 -4.68
C LEU A 313 -11.82 2.05 -5.34
N HIS A 314 -10.53 2.05 -5.58
CA HIS A 314 -9.78 0.90 -6.08
C HIS A 314 -8.59 0.57 -5.17
N ARG A 315 -7.94 -0.56 -5.47
CA ARG A 315 -6.75 -1.00 -4.76
C ARG A 315 -5.75 -1.62 -5.74
N ASN A 316 -4.49 -1.24 -5.62
CA ASN A 316 -3.37 -1.82 -6.34
C ASN A 316 -2.21 -2.14 -5.38
N PHE A 317 -1.03 -2.50 -5.90
CA PHE A 317 0.14 -2.84 -5.09
C PHE A 317 0.62 -1.72 -4.16
N GLN A 318 0.30 -0.46 -4.45
CA GLN A 318 0.65 0.70 -3.63
C GLN A 318 -0.36 0.95 -2.49
N GLY A 319 -1.57 0.42 -2.59
CA GLY A 319 -2.64 0.60 -1.61
C GLY A 319 -3.96 1.04 -2.23
N TYR A 320 -4.80 1.74 -1.45
CA TYR A 320 -6.04 2.30 -1.96
C TYR A 320 -5.76 3.51 -2.86
N THR A 321 -6.47 3.58 -3.97
CA THR A 321 -6.29 4.61 -5.00
C THR A 321 -7.63 5.04 -5.61
N THR A 322 -7.67 6.25 -6.14
CA THR A 322 -8.76 6.77 -6.95
C THR A 322 -8.55 6.48 -8.46
N GLY A 323 -7.33 6.11 -8.86
CA GLY A 323 -6.94 5.79 -10.23
C GLY A 323 -7.03 4.30 -10.58
N GLY A 324 -8.17 3.68 -10.34
CA GLY A 324 -8.33 2.22 -10.43
C GLY A 324 -8.28 1.64 -11.85
N GLU A 325 -8.51 2.45 -12.85
CA GLU A 325 -8.47 2.05 -14.27
C GLU A 325 -7.10 2.29 -14.92
N LEU A 326 -6.16 2.88 -14.17
CA LEU A 326 -4.83 3.16 -14.69
C LEU A 326 -3.99 1.87 -14.80
N GLU A 327 -3.30 1.72 -15.91
CA GLU A 327 -2.22 0.76 -16.01
C GLU A 327 -1.09 1.21 -15.08
N LEU A 328 -0.53 0.30 -14.29
CA LEU A 328 0.56 0.59 -13.39
C LEU A 328 1.88 0.14 -14.00
N LEU A 329 2.78 1.07 -14.22
CA LEU A 329 4.16 0.82 -14.64
C LEU A 329 5.09 1.01 -13.44
N GLY A 330 5.84 -0.02 -13.08
CA GLY A 330 6.85 0.04 -12.02
C GLY A 330 8.25 0.10 -12.59
N VAL A 331 9.07 1.06 -12.15
CA VAL A 331 10.49 1.18 -12.53
C VAL A 331 11.40 1.16 -11.31
N GLY A 332 12.62 0.73 -11.51
CA GLY A 332 13.57 0.47 -10.42
C GLY A 332 13.53 -0.97 -9.90
N PRO A 333 14.50 -1.37 -9.04
CA PRO A 333 14.59 -2.74 -8.54
C PRO A 333 13.32 -3.13 -7.76
N THR A 334 12.86 -4.38 -7.96
CA THR A 334 11.65 -4.97 -7.32
C THR A 334 10.31 -4.31 -7.66
N ALA A 335 10.30 -3.24 -8.44
CA ALA A 335 9.06 -2.56 -8.83
C ALA A 335 8.11 -3.53 -9.55
N ILE A 336 6.82 -3.38 -9.28
CA ILE A 336 5.78 -4.22 -9.89
C ILE A 336 5.00 -3.40 -10.90
N SER A 337 4.84 -3.95 -12.10
CA SER A 337 3.94 -3.43 -13.12
C SER A 337 2.67 -4.27 -13.20
N GLN A 338 1.55 -3.63 -13.50
CA GLN A 338 0.24 -4.26 -13.67
C GLN A 338 -0.42 -3.71 -14.93
N PHE A 339 -0.52 -4.55 -15.93
CA PHE A 339 -1.23 -4.30 -17.19
C PHE A 339 -2.42 -5.25 -17.33
N PRO A 340 -3.35 -5.02 -18.26
CA PRO A 340 -4.39 -5.98 -18.57
C PRO A 340 -3.77 -7.34 -18.94
N GLY A 341 -4.04 -8.36 -18.12
CA GLY A 341 -3.55 -9.72 -18.33
C GLY A 341 -2.09 -9.99 -17.93
N LEU A 342 -1.34 -9.01 -17.41
CA LEU A 342 0.05 -9.20 -17.01
C LEU A 342 0.38 -8.51 -15.69
N PHE A 343 1.01 -9.26 -14.79
CA PHE A 343 1.83 -8.72 -13.70
C PHE A 343 3.29 -9.02 -13.97
N SER A 344 4.18 -8.04 -13.82
CA SER A 344 5.63 -8.26 -13.87
C SER A 344 6.31 -7.59 -12.68
N GLN A 345 7.40 -8.17 -12.21
CA GLN A 345 8.22 -7.62 -11.15
C GLN A 345 9.67 -7.57 -11.60
N ASN A 346 10.30 -6.42 -11.42
CA ASN A 346 11.70 -6.20 -11.72
C ASN A 346 12.63 -6.97 -10.79
N GLN A 347 13.87 -7.20 -11.22
CA GLN A 347 14.97 -7.80 -10.47
C GLN A 347 15.07 -7.14 -9.09
N ARG A 348 15.17 -8.00 -8.06
CA ARG A 348 15.26 -7.55 -6.67
C ARG A 348 16.66 -7.05 -6.32
N ASP A 349 17.68 -7.74 -6.81
CA ASP A 349 19.08 -7.35 -6.60
C ASP A 349 19.47 -6.19 -7.50
N LEU A 350 20.05 -5.12 -6.93
CA LEU A 350 20.41 -3.92 -7.69
C LEU A 350 21.46 -4.18 -8.78
N LYS A 351 22.37 -5.14 -8.56
CA LYS A 351 23.39 -5.48 -9.56
C LYS A 351 22.77 -6.26 -10.72
N ALA A 352 21.90 -7.22 -10.42
CA ALA A 352 21.15 -7.96 -11.44
C ALA A 352 20.24 -7.03 -12.25
N TYR A 353 19.54 -6.11 -11.58
CA TYR A 353 18.74 -5.05 -12.21
C TYR A 353 19.58 -4.23 -13.21
N ALA A 354 20.70 -3.67 -12.76
CA ALA A 354 21.59 -2.87 -13.61
C ALA A 354 22.21 -3.70 -14.76
N ALA A 355 22.54 -4.97 -14.53
CA ALA A 355 23.09 -5.85 -15.55
C ALA A 355 22.09 -6.14 -16.68
N SER A 356 20.80 -6.40 -16.35
CA SER A 356 19.75 -6.60 -17.36
C SER A 356 19.60 -5.36 -18.25
N ILE A 357 19.57 -4.18 -17.64
CA ILE A 357 19.45 -2.91 -18.37
C ILE A 357 20.68 -2.64 -19.24
N ALA A 358 21.90 -2.88 -18.73
CA ALA A 358 23.12 -2.73 -19.51
C ALA A 358 23.18 -3.70 -20.71
N ALA A 359 22.50 -4.85 -20.62
CA ALA A 359 22.32 -5.77 -21.75
C ALA A 359 21.21 -5.35 -22.73
N GLY A 360 20.57 -4.20 -22.50
CA GLY A 360 19.47 -3.69 -23.34
C GLY A 360 18.14 -4.41 -23.11
N GLN A 361 17.94 -5.04 -21.97
CA GLN A 361 16.73 -5.80 -21.63
C GLN A 361 15.98 -5.15 -20.46
N LEU A 362 14.64 -5.19 -20.51
CA LEU A 362 13.82 -4.82 -19.35
C LEU A 362 14.10 -5.78 -18.19
N PRO A 363 14.23 -5.28 -16.95
CA PRO A 363 14.77 -6.04 -15.82
C PRO A 363 13.75 -6.95 -15.14
N VAL A 364 12.90 -7.63 -15.90
CA VAL A 364 11.83 -8.51 -15.37
C VAL A 364 12.46 -9.77 -14.78
N GLU A 365 12.16 -10.08 -13.52
CA GLU A 365 12.58 -11.28 -12.80
C GLU A 365 11.48 -12.34 -12.77
N ARG A 366 10.26 -11.92 -12.52
CA ARG A 366 9.12 -12.81 -12.36
C ARG A 366 7.81 -12.08 -12.63
N GLY A 367 6.74 -12.82 -12.74
CA GLY A 367 5.42 -12.24 -12.94
C GLY A 367 4.33 -13.30 -13.05
N LEU A 368 3.19 -12.89 -13.58
CA LEU A 368 2.05 -13.76 -13.82
C LEU A 368 1.25 -13.25 -15.02
N VAL A 369 1.00 -14.13 -15.98
CA VAL A 369 0.01 -13.90 -17.03
C VAL A 369 -1.36 -14.31 -16.51
N VAL A 370 -2.35 -13.42 -16.62
CA VAL A 370 -3.72 -13.64 -16.15
C VAL A 370 -4.65 -13.54 -17.36
N SER A 371 -4.92 -14.69 -17.97
CA SER A 371 -5.81 -14.82 -19.14
C SER A 371 -7.08 -15.63 -18.86
N ASP A 372 -7.13 -16.32 -17.71
CA ASP A 372 -8.28 -17.15 -17.30
C ASP A 372 -9.44 -16.23 -16.89
N PRO A 373 -10.60 -16.32 -17.59
CA PRO A 373 -11.78 -15.53 -17.25
C PRO A 373 -12.28 -15.75 -15.80
N GLU A 374 -12.13 -16.96 -15.25
CA GLU A 374 -12.52 -17.24 -13.87
C GLU A 374 -11.62 -16.46 -12.89
N VAL A 375 -10.33 -16.41 -13.12
CA VAL A 375 -9.39 -15.63 -12.28
C VAL A 375 -9.71 -14.15 -12.35
N LEU A 376 -10.05 -13.62 -13.52
CA LEU A 376 -10.45 -12.22 -13.71
C LEU A 376 -11.76 -11.90 -12.98
N GLU A 377 -12.74 -12.81 -13.03
CA GLU A 377 -13.99 -12.65 -12.30
C GLU A 377 -13.76 -12.65 -10.78
N ARG A 378 -13.00 -13.62 -10.26
CA ARG A 378 -12.63 -13.68 -8.83
C ARG A 378 -11.85 -12.45 -8.38
N ARG A 379 -10.99 -11.91 -9.23
CA ARG A 379 -10.31 -10.63 -8.99
C ARG A 379 -11.30 -9.51 -8.75
N GLU A 380 -12.35 -9.45 -9.57
CA GLU A 380 -13.39 -8.43 -9.43
C GLU A 380 -14.22 -8.62 -8.15
N LEU A 381 -14.61 -9.86 -7.80
CA LEU A 381 -15.31 -10.16 -6.56
C LEU A 381 -14.49 -9.73 -5.33
N ILE A 382 -13.21 -10.11 -5.27
CA ILE A 382 -12.29 -9.74 -4.20
C ILE A 382 -12.13 -8.21 -4.12
N ARG A 383 -12.00 -7.52 -5.27
CA ARG A 383 -11.90 -6.07 -5.33
C ARG A 383 -13.17 -5.40 -4.76
N GLN A 384 -14.35 -5.89 -5.13
CA GLN A 384 -15.62 -5.35 -4.62
C GLN A 384 -15.72 -5.51 -3.10
N VAL A 385 -15.38 -6.69 -2.57
CA VAL A 385 -15.32 -6.91 -1.11
C VAL A 385 -14.34 -5.93 -0.45
N MET A 386 -13.12 -5.84 -0.97
CA MET A 386 -12.04 -5.05 -0.36
C MET A 386 -12.25 -3.53 -0.44
N CYS A 387 -12.90 -3.04 -1.51
CA CYS A 387 -13.05 -1.61 -1.78
C CYS A 387 -14.48 -1.08 -1.50
N HIS A 388 -15.50 -1.92 -1.69
CA HIS A 388 -16.90 -1.48 -1.59
C HIS A 388 -17.66 -2.14 -0.44
N PHE A 389 -17.09 -3.13 0.25
CA PHE A 389 -17.71 -3.87 1.35
C PHE A 389 -19.01 -4.58 0.96
N ARG A 390 -19.22 -4.80 -0.31
CA ARG A 390 -20.37 -5.51 -0.86
C ARG A 390 -20.01 -6.15 -2.18
N VAL A 391 -20.65 -7.27 -2.47
CA VAL A 391 -20.50 -7.98 -3.75
C VAL A 391 -21.77 -8.74 -4.07
N ALA A 392 -22.16 -8.74 -5.35
CA ALA A 392 -23.25 -9.59 -5.86
C ALA A 392 -22.67 -10.82 -6.54
N ILE A 393 -23.20 -11.99 -6.20
CA ILE A 393 -22.80 -13.28 -6.79
C ILE A 393 -24.02 -14.08 -7.18
N ASP A 394 -23.83 -15.08 -8.02
CA ASP A 394 -24.78 -16.15 -8.27
C ASP A 394 -24.57 -17.26 -7.23
N PRO A 395 -25.50 -17.50 -6.29
CA PRO A 395 -25.32 -18.49 -5.23
C PRO A 395 -25.25 -19.95 -5.73
N GLU A 396 -25.82 -20.24 -6.89
CA GLU A 396 -25.73 -21.59 -7.48
C GLU A 396 -24.33 -21.81 -8.07
N ARG A 397 -23.83 -20.85 -8.81
CA ARG A 397 -22.48 -20.91 -9.40
C ARG A 397 -21.38 -20.88 -8.35
N TYR A 398 -21.55 -20.10 -7.27
CA TYR A 398 -20.62 -19.96 -6.16
C TYR A 398 -21.12 -20.65 -4.89
N ALA A 399 -21.72 -21.86 -5.01
CA ALA A 399 -22.35 -22.54 -3.90
C ALA A 399 -21.42 -22.81 -2.71
N ALA A 400 -20.16 -23.15 -2.97
CA ALA A 400 -19.18 -23.39 -1.92
C ALA A 400 -18.75 -22.09 -1.20
N GLU A 401 -18.65 -20.97 -1.93
CA GLU A 401 -18.41 -19.64 -1.38
C GLU A 401 -19.62 -19.18 -0.57
N TRP A 402 -20.83 -19.39 -1.08
CA TRP A 402 -22.07 -19.03 -0.39
C TRP A 402 -22.18 -19.75 0.96
N ALA A 403 -21.97 -21.05 1.00
CA ALA A 403 -21.96 -21.83 2.24
C ALA A 403 -20.90 -21.31 3.24
N ALA A 404 -19.69 -20.98 2.77
CA ALA A 404 -18.67 -20.40 3.63
C ALA A 404 -19.02 -18.97 4.13
N LEU A 405 -19.83 -18.22 3.39
CA LEU A 405 -20.34 -16.92 3.81
C LEU A 405 -21.48 -17.05 4.82
N GLU A 406 -22.27 -18.13 4.79
CA GLU A 406 -23.30 -18.40 5.80
C GLU A 406 -22.68 -18.54 7.20
N ASP A 407 -21.54 -19.24 7.33
CA ASP A 407 -20.79 -19.34 8.59
C ASP A 407 -20.35 -17.95 9.10
N LEU A 408 -19.93 -17.06 8.19
CA LEU A 408 -19.56 -15.68 8.55
C LEU A 408 -20.79 -14.81 8.86
N ALA A 409 -21.95 -15.10 8.27
CA ALA A 409 -23.21 -14.42 8.55
C ALA A 409 -23.77 -14.79 9.92
N ASP A 410 -23.65 -16.07 10.33
CA ASP A 410 -24.05 -16.54 11.67
C ASP A 410 -23.23 -15.83 12.76
N ASP A 411 -21.97 -15.52 12.48
CA ASP A 411 -21.10 -14.71 13.36
C ASP A 411 -21.31 -13.19 13.19
N GLY A 412 -22.24 -12.75 12.34
CA GLY A 412 -22.59 -11.34 12.15
C GLY A 412 -21.53 -10.53 11.39
N LEU A 413 -20.58 -11.17 10.68
CA LEU A 413 -19.53 -10.50 9.92
C LEU A 413 -19.99 -10.04 8.54
N VAL A 414 -20.95 -10.75 7.96
CA VAL A 414 -21.62 -10.37 6.70
C VAL A 414 -23.13 -10.46 6.86
N ARG A 415 -23.88 -9.79 5.99
CA ARG A 415 -25.29 -9.99 5.77
C ARG A 415 -25.49 -10.60 4.39
N LEU A 416 -26.30 -11.62 4.32
CA LEU A 416 -26.67 -12.28 3.07
C LEU A 416 -28.12 -11.98 2.74
N CYS A 417 -28.35 -11.47 1.52
CA CYS A 417 -29.68 -11.27 0.97
C CYS A 417 -29.74 -11.99 -0.38
N GLN A 418 -30.83 -12.70 -0.62
CA GLN A 418 -31.05 -13.39 -1.91
C GLN A 418 -32.37 -12.90 -2.53
N ALA A 419 -32.31 -12.44 -3.78
CA ALA A 419 -33.48 -12.04 -4.55
C ALA A 419 -33.24 -12.31 -6.04
N ASP A 420 -34.26 -12.79 -6.73
CA ASP A 420 -34.25 -13.03 -8.19
C ASP A 420 -33.03 -13.85 -8.71
N GLY A 421 -32.63 -14.90 -7.95
CA GLY A 421 -31.49 -15.76 -8.29
C GLY A 421 -30.13 -15.11 -8.06
N ARG A 422 -30.08 -13.90 -7.50
CA ARG A 422 -28.82 -13.21 -7.13
C ARG A 422 -28.66 -13.14 -5.62
N GLY A 423 -27.44 -13.40 -5.16
CA GLY A 423 -27.04 -13.22 -3.77
C GLY A 423 -26.28 -11.92 -3.61
N LEU A 424 -26.67 -11.09 -2.66
CA LEU A 424 -25.94 -9.92 -2.24
C LEU A 424 -25.27 -10.21 -0.91
N VAL A 425 -23.97 -10.00 -0.85
CA VAL A 425 -23.13 -10.08 0.35
C VAL A 425 -22.76 -8.67 0.79
N GLU A 426 -23.13 -8.28 1.99
CA GLU A 426 -22.76 -7.00 2.58
C GLU A 426 -21.90 -7.23 3.82
N VAL A 427 -20.70 -6.63 3.84
CA VAL A 427 -19.79 -6.72 4.98
C VAL A 427 -20.27 -5.78 6.08
N THR A 428 -20.54 -6.32 7.26
CA THR A 428 -20.98 -5.54 8.42
C THR A 428 -19.85 -4.66 8.98
N ALA A 429 -20.16 -3.77 9.89
CA ALA A 429 -19.14 -3.00 10.59
C ALA A 429 -18.14 -3.89 11.35
N ALA A 430 -18.61 -5.01 11.94
CA ALA A 430 -17.76 -6.04 12.54
C ALA A 430 -16.88 -6.74 11.50
N GLY A 431 -17.46 -7.13 10.37
CA GLY A 431 -16.74 -7.81 9.28
C GLY A 431 -15.65 -6.97 8.62
N ARG A 432 -15.73 -5.63 8.68
CA ARG A 432 -14.66 -4.76 8.15
C ARG A 432 -13.32 -4.94 8.85
N TRP A 433 -13.29 -5.37 10.09
CA TRP A 433 -12.06 -5.77 10.79
C TRP A 433 -11.42 -7.01 10.17
N LEU A 434 -12.26 -7.91 9.66
CA LEU A 434 -11.90 -9.20 9.10
C LEU A 434 -12.10 -9.23 7.58
N ILE A 435 -12.03 -8.06 6.92
CA ILE A 435 -12.31 -7.92 5.48
C ILE A 435 -11.49 -8.89 4.63
N ARG A 436 -10.24 -9.17 5.01
CA ARG A 436 -9.37 -10.12 4.32
C ARG A 436 -9.90 -11.55 4.43
N THR A 437 -10.49 -11.92 5.57
CA THR A 437 -11.13 -13.23 5.76
C THR A 437 -12.36 -13.38 4.87
N VAL A 438 -13.17 -12.33 4.74
CA VAL A 438 -14.32 -12.31 3.81
C VAL A 438 -13.84 -12.41 2.36
N ALA A 439 -12.83 -11.63 1.98
CA ALA A 439 -12.25 -11.68 0.62
C ALA A 439 -11.65 -13.05 0.30
N ALA A 440 -11.03 -13.72 1.29
CA ALA A 440 -10.42 -15.03 1.14
C ALA A 440 -11.42 -16.16 0.80
N VAL A 441 -12.71 -15.95 1.03
CA VAL A 441 -13.76 -16.88 0.61
C VAL A 441 -13.75 -17.03 -0.91
N PHE A 442 -13.46 -15.95 -1.65
CA PHE A 442 -13.43 -15.92 -3.12
C PHE A 442 -12.07 -16.34 -3.71
N ASP A 443 -11.09 -16.67 -2.87
CA ASP A 443 -9.75 -17.11 -3.28
C ASP A 443 -9.61 -18.63 -3.14
N PRO A 444 -9.67 -19.40 -4.25
CA PRO A 444 -9.55 -20.86 -4.20
C PRO A 444 -8.25 -21.36 -3.58
N SER A 445 -7.16 -20.59 -3.69
CA SER A 445 -5.86 -20.97 -3.10
C SER A 445 -5.91 -21.06 -1.57
N GLN A 446 -6.80 -20.31 -0.93
CA GLN A 446 -6.97 -20.29 0.53
C GLN A 446 -7.75 -21.49 1.08
N ARG A 447 -8.39 -22.29 0.21
CA ARG A 447 -9.04 -23.53 0.59
C ARG A 447 -8.05 -24.68 0.74
N GLN A 448 -6.92 -24.63 0.02
CA GLN A 448 -5.91 -25.70 0.00
C GLN A 448 -4.83 -25.49 1.08
N ALA A 449 -4.43 -24.27 1.33
CA ALA A 449 -3.48 -23.92 2.39
C ALA A 449 -3.65 -22.46 2.79
N ALA A 450 -3.83 -22.18 4.07
CA ALA A 450 -3.84 -20.80 4.57
C ALA A 450 -2.46 -20.18 4.38
N SER A 451 -2.36 -19.11 3.61
CA SER A 451 -1.11 -18.39 3.34
C SER A 451 -1.28 -16.89 3.58
N GLY A 452 -0.25 -16.24 4.08
CA GLY A 452 -0.28 -14.80 4.33
C GLY A 452 0.09 -14.44 5.77
N SER A 453 -0.20 -13.22 6.18
CA SER A 453 -0.04 -12.74 7.56
C SER A 453 -1.35 -12.86 8.32
N ARG A 454 -1.28 -13.04 9.64
CA ARG A 454 -2.45 -12.89 10.51
C ARG A 454 -3.01 -11.47 10.43
N LEU A 455 -4.28 -11.32 10.79
CA LEU A 455 -4.96 -10.03 10.80
C LEU A 455 -4.54 -9.19 12.01
N ILE A 456 -4.25 -9.88 13.11
CA ILE A 456 -4.02 -9.31 14.43
C ILE A 456 -2.64 -9.70 14.95
#